data_2f191e273c5bde653b569e82673b4056
#
_entry.id   2f191e273c5bde653b569e82673b4056
#
_cell.length_a   1.000
_cell.length_b   1.000
_cell.length_c   1.000
_cell.angle_alpha   90.00
_cell.angle_beta   90.00
_cell.angle_gamma   90.00
#
_symmetry.space_group_name_H-M   'P 1'
#
loop_
_entity.id
_entity.type
_entity.pdbx_description
1 polymer ?
#
loop_
_entity_poly.entity_id
_entity_poly.type
_entity_poly.pdbx_seq_one_letter_code
_entity_poly.pdbx_strand_id
1 'polypeptide(L)'
;MTVERRPLLAFGPAEVVARPTQTPRDLPRLSRSGAGRQGERLTPQFKDLAAAFESERARLSADTPEEIDPALVVVFDLAGSVKDFRNAINRIDGLEFLSELLGDQSDPDDDFHMTEREAGRTDKRVTHSLYLVMSNTKAIDELLRLFTQWQADPSASFEHGLGKFKTAFQQLTAIRRWGAEDRIRETGLRERWEETLSMVGQSVSTVLVEVELWHRRDAAQRAAAEAHVEEVITSSAGRVLDRSQIGEIEYHALLAELPIQQVQSVLTNGASAIRLLTTDDVMFVSPFAPMSVAPGTLEPVAQTQLARSDRMKRPEFVGDS
;
A
#
# COMPACT_ATOMS: atom_id res chain seq x y z
N MET A 1 42.19 -30.97 -14.24
CA MET A 1 41.81 -30.68 -12.86
C MET A 1 40.36 -30.17 -12.89
N THR A 2 39.45 -31.03 -12.45
CA THR A 2 38.00 -30.66 -12.36
C THR A 2 37.85 -29.84 -11.09
N VAL A 3 37.46 -28.57 -11.25
CA VAL A 3 37.14 -27.69 -10.13
C VAL A 3 35.81 -28.16 -9.56
N GLU A 4 35.83 -28.82 -8.44
CA GLU A 4 34.63 -29.23 -7.71
C GLU A 4 33.92 -27.97 -7.19
N ARG A 5 32.80 -27.59 -7.82
CA ARG A 5 31.96 -26.47 -7.36
C ARG A 5 31.22 -26.89 -6.12
N ARG A 6 31.62 -26.35 -4.95
CA ARG A 6 30.85 -26.53 -3.72
C ARG A 6 29.49 -25.86 -3.87
N PRO A 7 28.39 -26.51 -3.45
CA PRO A 7 27.07 -25.89 -3.44
C PRO A 7 27.08 -24.66 -2.52
N LEU A 8 26.48 -23.58 -2.96
CA LEU A 8 26.36 -22.33 -2.19
C LEU A 8 25.54 -22.49 -0.89
N LEU A 9 24.65 -23.49 -0.87
CA LEU A 9 23.83 -23.86 0.28
C LEU A 9 23.77 -25.37 0.38
N ALA A 10 24.15 -25.93 1.52
CA ALA A 10 23.96 -27.32 1.87
C ALA A 10 22.84 -27.39 2.92
N PHE A 11 21.69 -27.94 2.53
CA PHE A 11 20.62 -28.24 3.48
C PHE A 11 20.93 -29.61 4.12
N GLY A 12 20.76 -29.69 5.43
CA GLY A 12 20.76 -30.97 6.12
C GLY A 12 19.58 -31.83 5.68
N PRO A 13 19.56 -33.14 6.00
CA PRO A 13 18.42 -33.97 5.73
C PRO A 13 17.17 -33.36 6.34
N ALA A 14 16.08 -33.29 5.57
CA ALA A 14 14.82 -32.75 6.04
C ALA A 14 14.36 -33.52 7.29
N GLU A 15 14.26 -32.84 8.42
CA GLU A 15 13.59 -33.42 9.58
C GLU A 15 12.11 -33.59 9.25
N VAL A 16 11.62 -34.80 9.41
CA VAL A 16 10.18 -35.06 9.32
C VAL A 16 9.52 -34.46 10.56
N VAL A 17 9.11 -33.21 10.45
CA VAL A 17 8.31 -32.59 11.50
C VAL A 17 6.96 -33.31 11.54
N ALA A 18 6.68 -34.01 12.65
CA ALA A 18 5.40 -34.62 12.88
C ALA A 18 4.31 -33.54 12.75
N ARG A 19 3.38 -33.71 11.79
CA ARG A 19 2.25 -32.80 11.68
C ARG A 19 1.49 -32.83 13.01
N PRO A 20 1.20 -31.67 13.61
CA PRO A 20 0.37 -31.66 14.81
C PRO A 20 -0.96 -32.32 14.48
N THR A 21 -1.27 -33.42 15.18
CA THR A 21 -2.49 -34.22 14.96
C THR A 21 -3.77 -33.56 15.51
N GLN A 22 -3.60 -32.41 16.18
CA GLN A 22 -4.73 -31.65 16.69
C GLN A 22 -4.65 -30.21 16.19
N THR A 23 -5.67 -29.79 15.43
CA THR A 23 -5.92 -28.37 15.20
C THR A 23 -6.21 -27.74 16.56
N PRO A 24 -5.53 -26.66 16.95
CA PRO A 24 -5.84 -25.97 18.20
C PRO A 24 -7.34 -25.66 18.22
N ARG A 25 -8.08 -26.23 19.17
CA ARG A 25 -9.54 -26.09 19.24
C ARG A 25 -10.00 -24.70 19.64
N ASP A 26 -9.12 -23.90 20.21
CA ASP A 26 -9.44 -22.62 20.81
C ASP A 26 -8.49 -21.52 20.32
N LEU A 27 -8.66 -21.13 19.05
CA LEU A 27 -8.04 -19.91 18.57
C LEU A 27 -8.77 -18.70 19.18
N PRO A 28 -8.03 -17.69 19.68
CA PRO A 28 -8.62 -16.45 20.13
C PRO A 28 -9.53 -15.85 19.05
N ARG A 29 -10.68 -15.34 19.45
CA ARG A 29 -11.63 -14.70 18.55
C ARG A 29 -11.63 -13.20 18.79
N LEU A 30 -11.60 -12.44 17.72
CA LEU A 30 -11.78 -11.01 17.78
C LEU A 30 -13.26 -10.71 18.14
N SER A 31 -13.49 -9.88 19.15
CA SER A 31 -14.79 -9.28 19.41
C SER A 31 -15.20 -8.40 18.23
N ARG A 32 -16.49 -8.23 18.03
CA ARG A 32 -17.03 -7.42 16.92
C ARG A 32 -17.98 -6.39 17.48
N SER A 33 -17.78 -5.15 17.06
CA SER A 33 -18.63 -4.07 17.50
C SER A 33 -20.03 -4.16 16.88
N GLY A 34 -21.06 -3.81 17.65
CA GLY A 34 -22.45 -3.79 17.18
C GLY A 34 -22.75 -2.63 16.25
N ALA A 35 -23.80 -2.76 15.43
CA ALA A 35 -24.14 -1.78 14.40
C ALA A 35 -24.42 -0.36 14.95
N GLY A 36 -25.08 -0.25 16.10
CA GLY A 36 -25.35 1.05 16.74
C GLY A 36 -24.05 1.78 17.11
N ARG A 37 -23.14 1.07 17.80
CA ARG A 37 -21.87 1.64 18.23
C ARG A 37 -20.94 1.98 17.04
N GLN A 38 -20.95 1.14 16.01
CA GLN A 38 -20.26 1.43 14.76
C GLN A 38 -20.84 2.66 14.06
N GLY A 39 -22.18 2.82 14.09
CA GLY A 39 -22.85 4.01 13.54
C GLY A 39 -22.39 5.29 14.19
N GLU A 40 -22.32 5.33 15.53
CA GLU A 40 -21.84 6.49 16.28
C GLU A 40 -20.40 6.86 15.91
N ARG A 41 -19.53 5.85 15.76
CA ARG A 41 -18.11 6.05 15.49
C ARG A 41 -17.78 6.37 14.03
N LEU A 42 -18.39 5.68 13.08
CA LEU A 42 -18.01 5.74 11.67
C LEU A 42 -18.82 6.75 10.86
N THR A 43 -20.04 7.11 11.28
CA THR A 43 -20.84 8.09 10.54
C THR A 43 -20.14 9.44 10.34
N PRO A 44 -19.44 10.03 11.33
CA PRO A 44 -18.66 11.25 11.12
C PRO A 44 -17.57 11.04 10.08
N GLN A 45 -16.84 9.90 10.14
CA GLN A 45 -15.73 9.61 9.22
C GLN A 45 -16.20 9.43 7.77
N PHE A 46 -17.36 8.80 7.55
CA PHE A 46 -17.98 8.74 6.22
C PHE A 46 -18.36 10.12 5.70
N LYS A 47 -18.86 11.01 6.59
CA LYS A 47 -19.18 12.39 6.20
C LYS A 47 -17.94 13.19 5.84
N ASP A 48 -16.86 13.06 6.61
CA ASP A 48 -15.58 13.70 6.33
C ASP A 48 -15.00 13.21 5.00
N LEU A 49 -15.13 11.91 4.73
CA LEU A 49 -14.71 11.31 3.48
C LEU A 49 -15.52 11.85 2.29
N ALA A 50 -16.84 11.89 2.39
CA ALA A 50 -17.71 12.47 1.36
C ALA A 50 -17.38 13.95 1.10
N ALA A 51 -17.15 14.74 2.16
CA ALA A 51 -16.72 16.13 2.03
C ALA A 51 -15.36 16.27 1.32
N ALA A 52 -14.45 15.34 1.54
CA ALA A 52 -13.15 15.31 0.84
C ALA A 52 -13.34 15.08 -0.68
N PHE A 53 -14.24 14.18 -1.08
CA PHE A 53 -14.56 13.95 -2.50
C PHE A 53 -15.20 15.19 -3.14
N GLU A 54 -16.12 15.87 -2.46
CA GLU A 54 -16.74 17.11 -2.95
C GLU A 54 -15.71 18.24 -3.08
N SER A 55 -14.79 18.37 -2.13
CA SER A 55 -13.69 19.34 -2.20
C SER A 55 -12.78 19.08 -3.40
N GLU A 56 -12.44 17.82 -3.65
CA GLU A 56 -11.61 17.44 -4.79
C GLU A 56 -12.33 17.65 -6.12
N ARG A 57 -13.62 17.33 -6.19
CA ARG A 57 -14.46 17.64 -7.36
C ARG A 57 -14.48 19.14 -7.65
N ALA A 58 -14.65 19.98 -6.63
CA ALA A 58 -14.64 21.43 -6.78
C ALA A 58 -13.29 21.95 -7.31
N ARG A 59 -12.20 21.36 -6.88
CA ARG A 59 -10.85 21.68 -7.36
C ARG A 59 -10.67 21.30 -8.84
N LEU A 60 -11.08 20.11 -9.21
CA LEU A 60 -10.99 19.62 -10.59
C LEU A 60 -11.91 20.40 -11.56
N SER A 61 -13.11 20.78 -11.12
CA SER A 61 -14.07 21.51 -11.95
C SER A 61 -13.60 22.91 -12.37
N ALA A 62 -12.60 23.48 -11.68
CA ALA A 62 -12.04 24.78 -12.05
C ALA A 62 -11.15 24.69 -13.29
N ASP A 63 -10.56 23.52 -13.56
CA ASP A 63 -9.53 23.33 -14.60
C ASP A 63 -9.83 22.22 -15.63
N THR A 64 -10.92 21.43 -15.47
CA THR A 64 -11.16 20.21 -16.23
C THR A 64 -12.61 20.08 -16.72
N PRO A 65 -12.89 19.41 -17.87
CA PRO A 65 -14.24 19.12 -18.33
C PRO A 65 -15.08 18.36 -17.30
N GLU A 66 -16.40 18.63 -17.26
CA GLU A 66 -17.37 18.14 -16.27
C GLU A 66 -17.47 16.60 -16.09
N GLU A 67 -16.73 15.79 -16.83
CA GLU A 67 -16.83 14.32 -16.85
C GLU A 67 -15.82 13.60 -15.98
N ILE A 68 -14.90 14.28 -15.29
CA ILE A 68 -13.90 13.60 -14.45
C ILE A 68 -14.41 13.48 -13.02
N ASP A 69 -14.81 12.26 -12.66
CA ASP A 69 -15.14 11.91 -11.29
C ASP A 69 -13.82 11.76 -10.47
N PRO A 70 -13.63 12.52 -9.36
CA PRO A 70 -12.41 12.47 -8.59
C PRO A 70 -12.18 11.06 -8.03
N ALA A 71 -10.94 10.58 -8.13
CA ALA A 71 -10.53 9.31 -7.58
C ALA A 71 -9.57 9.54 -6.41
N LEU A 72 -9.98 9.09 -5.21
CA LEU A 72 -9.18 9.20 -4.00
C LEU A 72 -8.90 7.82 -3.41
N VAL A 73 -7.75 7.68 -2.75
CA VAL A 73 -7.45 6.46 -2.01
C VAL A 73 -8.07 6.52 -0.62
N VAL A 74 -8.91 5.54 -0.35
CA VAL A 74 -9.60 5.32 0.91
C VAL A 74 -8.93 4.19 1.66
N VAL A 75 -8.68 4.40 2.93
CA VAL A 75 -8.14 3.41 3.87
C VAL A 75 -9.29 2.84 4.68
N PHE A 76 -9.48 1.53 4.61
CA PHE A 76 -10.28 0.78 5.56
C PHE A 76 -9.33 0.18 6.60
N ASP A 77 -9.34 0.71 7.80
CA ASP A 77 -8.57 0.17 8.92
C ASP A 77 -9.44 -0.83 9.68
N LEU A 78 -9.11 -2.09 9.62
CA LEU A 78 -9.87 -3.18 10.22
C LEU A 78 -9.12 -3.80 11.38
N ALA A 79 -9.78 -3.97 12.51
CA ALA A 79 -9.31 -4.87 13.56
C ALA A 79 -9.33 -6.32 13.02
N GLY A 80 -8.16 -6.94 12.92
CA GLY A 80 -7.99 -8.23 12.23
C GLY A 80 -8.06 -8.11 10.71
N SER A 81 -8.47 -9.17 10.03
CA SER A 81 -8.61 -9.23 8.58
C SER A 81 -9.95 -9.82 8.17
N VAL A 82 -10.41 -9.50 6.96
CA VAL A 82 -11.65 -10.05 6.38
C VAL A 82 -11.31 -10.88 5.17
N LYS A 83 -11.41 -12.20 5.31
CA LYS A 83 -11.16 -13.15 4.22
C LYS A 83 -12.02 -12.80 3.00
N ASP A 84 -11.40 -12.78 1.82
CA ASP A 84 -12.04 -12.48 0.54
C ASP A 84 -12.63 -11.07 0.43
N PHE A 85 -12.21 -10.11 1.26
CA PHE A 85 -12.72 -8.73 1.21
C PHE A 85 -12.37 -8.04 -0.11
N ARG A 86 -11.18 -8.29 -0.66
CA ARG A 86 -10.76 -7.83 -2.00
C ARG A 86 -11.82 -8.15 -3.07
N ASN A 87 -12.38 -9.36 -3.03
CA ASN A 87 -13.40 -9.77 -4.00
C ASN A 87 -14.72 -9.00 -3.83
N ALA A 88 -15.06 -8.59 -2.62
CA ALA A 88 -16.23 -7.77 -2.35
C ALA A 88 -16.01 -6.32 -2.78
N ILE A 89 -14.84 -5.75 -2.53
CA ILE A 89 -14.45 -4.41 -2.99
C ILE A 89 -14.60 -4.31 -4.51
N ASN A 90 -14.01 -5.24 -5.26
CA ASN A 90 -14.04 -5.22 -6.72
C ASN A 90 -15.43 -5.49 -7.35
N ARG A 91 -16.47 -5.70 -6.54
CA ARG A 91 -17.88 -5.80 -7.01
C ARG A 91 -18.63 -4.48 -7.00
N ILE A 92 -18.13 -3.49 -6.31
CA ILE A 92 -18.71 -2.15 -6.34
C ILE A 92 -18.04 -1.40 -7.47
N ASP A 93 -18.84 -0.95 -8.43
CA ASP A 93 -18.34 -0.13 -9.54
C ASP A 93 -17.72 1.17 -9.01
N GLY A 94 -16.53 1.48 -9.50
CA GLY A 94 -15.74 2.62 -9.02
C GLY A 94 -14.90 2.36 -7.78
N LEU A 95 -14.89 1.11 -7.21
CA LEU A 95 -13.87 0.68 -6.25
C LEU A 95 -12.81 -0.16 -6.95
N GLU A 96 -11.55 0.13 -6.68
CA GLU A 96 -10.41 -0.66 -7.09
C GLU A 96 -9.55 -1.00 -5.88
N PHE A 97 -9.40 -2.29 -5.57
CA PHE A 97 -8.48 -2.73 -4.53
C PHE A 97 -7.04 -2.50 -4.99
N LEU A 98 -6.27 -1.76 -4.19
CA LEU A 98 -4.87 -1.44 -4.48
C LEU A 98 -3.92 -2.34 -3.69
N SER A 99 -4.03 -2.36 -2.37
CA SER A 99 -3.11 -3.09 -1.51
C SER A 99 -3.74 -3.43 -0.16
N GLU A 100 -3.15 -4.41 0.52
CA GLU A 100 -3.39 -4.72 1.94
C GLU A 100 -2.07 -4.57 2.67
N LEU A 101 -2.02 -3.66 3.64
CA LEU A 101 -0.87 -3.42 4.49
C LEU A 101 -1.15 -3.94 5.90
N LEU A 102 -0.10 -4.35 6.59
CA LEU A 102 -0.19 -4.63 8.02
C LEU A 102 -0.31 -3.29 8.77
N GLY A 103 -1.37 -3.13 9.53
CA GLY A 103 -1.57 -1.97 10.38
C GLY A 103 -0.85 -2.10 11.72
N ASP A 104 -0.84 -1.02 12.47
CA ASP A 104 -0.32 -1.02 13.84
C ASP A 104 -1.15 -1.94 14.74
N GLN A 105 -0.54 -2.43 15.81
CA GLN A 105 -1.26 -3.13 16.85
C GLN A 105 -1.82 -2.12 17.87
N SER A 106 -3.12 -2.24 18.18
CA SER A 106 -3.76 -1.46 19.24
C SER A 106 -3.89 -2.27 20.54
N ASP A 107 -3.96 -1.56 21.64
CA ASP A 107 -4.34 -2.17 22.91
C ASP A 107 -5.83 -2.52 22.87
N PRO A 108 -6.25 -3.62 23.55
CA PRO A 108 -7.65 -4.05 23.55
C PRO A 108 -8.56 -3.04 24.24
N ASP A 109 -9.66 -2.70 23.59
CA ASP A 109 -10.71 -1.83 24.14
C ASP A 109 -12.06 -2.58 24.26
N ASP A 110 -13.14 -1.87 24.56
CA ASP A 110 -14.46 -2.47 24.73
C ASP A 110 -15.07 -2.93 23.41
N ASP A 111 -14.66 -2.32 22.29
CA ASP A 111 -15.14 -2.67 20.95
C ASP A 111 -14.30 -3.77 20.30
N PHE A 112 -12.97 -3.69 20.48
CA PHE A 112 -12.02 -4.61 19.85
C PHE A 112 -11.06 -5.21 20.86
N HIS A 113 -11.26 -6.49 21.13
CA HIS A 113 -10.38 -7.28 22.00
C HIS A 113 -10.42 -8.74 21.57
N MET A 114 -9.40 -9.49 21.95
CA MET A 114 -9.36 -10.93 21.72
C MET A 114 -10.08 -11.65 22.87
N THR A 115 -10.90 -12.64 22.53
CA THR A 115 -11.62 -13.48 23.49
C THR A 115 -11.16 -14.92 23.33
N GLU A 116 -10.77 -15.54 24.44
CA GLU A 116 -10.49 -16.96 24.53
C GLU A 116 -11.64 -17.68 25.27
N ARG A 117 -11.89 -18.93 24.88
CA ARG A 117 -13.06 -19.68 25.37
C ARG A 117 -13.09 -19.84 26.91
N GLU A 118 -11.92 -20.09 27.51
CA GLU A 118 -11.80 -20.33 28.95
C GLU A 118 -11.44 -19.06 29.72
N ALA A 119 -10.60 -18.20 29.16
CA ALA A 119 -10.11 -16.98 29.81
C ALA A 119 -11.03 -15.76 29.60
N GLY A 120 -11.98 -15.84 28.66
CA GLY A 120 -12.79 -14.68 28.30
C GLY A 120 -11.99 -13.61 27.57
N ARG A 121 -12.22 -12.33 27.90
CA ARG A 121 -11.45 -11.20 27.34
C ARG A 121 -9.98 -11.30 27.75
N THR A 122 -9.07 -11.06 26.80
CA THR A 122 -7.63 -11.07 27.02
C THR A 122 -7.02 -9.70 26.80
N ASP A 123 -5.84 -9.45 27.36
CA ASP A 123 -5.05 -8.22 27.16
C ASP A 123 -4.16 -8.29 25.89
N LYS A 124 -4.41 -9.28 25.02
CA LYS A 124 -3.66 -9.40 23.76
C LYS A 124 -3.96 -8.22 22.86
N ARG A 125 -2.90 -7.62 22.32
CA ARG A 125 -3.03 -6.53 21.35
C ARG A 125 -3.76 -7.01 20.10
N VAL A 126 -4.55 -6.12 19.54
CA VAL A 126 -5.31 -6.37 18.31
C VAL A 126 -4.47 -5.94 17.11
N THR A 127 -4.24 -6.86 16.19
CA THR A 127 -3.54 -6.56 14.93
C THR A 127 -4.53 -5.97 13.94
N HIS A 128 -4.12 -4.95 13.21
CA HIS A 128 -4.94 -4.30 12.19
C HIS A 128 -4.50 -4.68 10.78
N SER A 129 -5.43 -4.63 9.83
CA SER A 129 -5.18 -4.69 8.40
C SER A 129 -5.71 -3.42 7.75
N LEU A 130 -4.86 -2.74 6.98
CA LEU A 130 -5.21 -1.55 6.21
C LEU A 130 -5.49 -1.98 4.77
N TYR A 131 -6.74 -1.86 4.34
CA TYR A 131 -7.12 -2.09 2.95
C TYR A 131 -7.14 -0.75 2.22
N LEU A 132 -6.26 -0.61 1.24
CA LEU A 132 -6.14 0.58 0.41
C LEU A 132 -6.99 0.39 -0.84
N VAL A 133 -7.91 1.29 -1.06
CA VAL A 133 -8.91 1.17 -2.12
C VAL A 133 -9.04 2.50 -2.84
N MET A 134 -8.82 2.48 -4.15
CA MET A 134 -9.19 3.63 -4.98
C MET A 134 -10.71 3.69 -5.07
N SER A 135 -11.26 4.87 -4.88
CA SER A 135 -12.69 5.11 -4.90
C SER A 135 -13.02 6.36 -5.69
N ASN A 136 -14.15 6.36 -6.35
CA ASN A 136 -14.79 7.55 -6.92
C ASN A 136 -16.00 7.98 -6.06
N THR A 137 -16.64 9.10 -6.40
CA THR A 137 -17.77 9.64 -5.64
C THR A 137 -18.93 8.66 -5.58
N LYS A 138 -19.29 8.00 -6.70
CA LYS A 138 -20.41 7.05 -6.76
C LYS A 138 -20.16 5.84 -5.85
N ALA A 139 -18.95 5.37 -5.80
CA ALA A 139 -18.56 4.23 -4.98
C ALA A 139 -18.62 4.55 -3.48
N ILE A 140 -18.27 5.77 -3.07
CA ILE A 140 -18.45 6.23 -1.68
C ILE A 140 -19.93 6.32 -1.31
N ASP A 141 -20.78 6.80 -2.18
CA ASP A 141 -22.22 6.84 -1.95
C ASP A 141 -22.80 5.44 -1.76
N GLU A 142 -22.34 4.47 -2.58
CA GLU A 142 -22.75 3.07 -2.45
C GLU A 142 -22.26 2.44 -1.14
N LEU A 143 -21.00 2.71 -0.73
CA LEU A 143 -20.49 2.26 0.56
C LEU A 143 -21.28 2.83 1.73
N LEU A 144 -21.61 4.12 1.68
CA LEU A 144 -22.43 4.77 2.70
C LEU A 144 -23.85 4.18 2.73
N ARG A 145 -24.44 3.88 1.57
CA ARG A 145 -25.74 3.20 1.47
C ARG A 145 -25.70 1.82 2.13
N LEU A 146 -24.68 1.00 1.82
CA LEU A 146 -24.49 -0.33 2.42
C LEU A 146 -24.28 -0.24 3.93
N PHE A 147 -23.49 0.71 4.39
CA PHE A 147 -23.26 0.95 5.82
C PHE A 147 -24.55 1.34 6.54
N THR A 148 -25.33 2.27 5.98
CA THR A 148 -26.62 2.73 6.54
C THR A 148 -27.64 1.59 6.55
N GLN A 149 -27.70 0.78 5.51
CA GLN A 149 -28.56 -0.40 5.45
C GLN A 149 -28.20 -1.41 6.55
N TRP A 150 -26.92 -1.70 6.71
CA TRP A 150 -26.43 -2.60 7.76
C TRP A 150 -26.69 -2.05 9.17
N GLN A 151 -26.56 -0.73 9.35
CA GLN A 151 -26.83 -0.08 10.63
C GLN A 151 -28.32 -0.17 11.01
N ALA A 152 -29.21 0.03 10.04
CA ALA A 152 -30.64 -0.06 10.24
C ALA A 152 -31.13 -1.51 10.52
N ASP A 153 -30.59 -2.48 9.77
CA ASP A 153 -30.88 -3.90 9.95
C ASP A 153 -29.61 -4.75 9.72
N PRO A 154 -28.89 -5.11 10.80
CA PRO A 154 -27.68 -5.94 10.69
C PRO A 154 -27.95 -7.33 10.11
N SER A 155 -29.20 -7.81 10.11
CA SER A 155 -29.60 -9.11 9.54
C SER A 155 -29.92 -9.03 8.05
N ALA A 156 -30.23 -7.84 7.51
CA ALA A 156 -30.60 -7.63 6.11
C ALA A 156 -29.60 -8.29 5.17
N SER A 157 -30.07 -8.93 4.11
CA SER A 157 -29.18 -9.53 3.11
C SER A 157 -28.63 -8.46 2.18
N PHE A 158 -27.33 -8.47 1.94
CA PHE A 158 -26.71 -7.69 0.87
C PHE A 158 -26.78 -8.49 -0.45
N GLU A 159 -26.67 -7.78 -1.55
CA GLU A 159 -26.57 -8.40 -2.87
C GLU A 159 -25.44 -9.42 -2.94
N HIS A 160 -25.53 -10.36 -3.89
CA HIS A 160 -24.58 -11.44 -4.03
C HIS A 160 -23.12 -10.93 -4.15
N GLY A 161 -22.28 -11.39 -3.26
CA GLY A 161 -20.86 -11.03 -3.19
C GLY A 161 -20.53 -9.84 -2.28
N LEU A 162 -21.51 -9.03 -1.85
CA LEU A 162 -21.29 -7.88 -0.95
C LEU A 162 -21.36 -8.24 0.53
N GLY A 163 -21.73 -9.47 0.87
CA GLY A 163 -21.90 -9.93 2.27
C GLY A 163 -20.67 -9.72 3.16
N LYS A 164 -19.46 -9.65 2.58
CA LYS A 164 -18.21 -9.41 3.32
C LYS A 164 -18.13 -8.00 3.91
N PHE A 165 -18.84 -7.02 3.32
CA PHE A 165 -18.92 -5.68 3.90
C PHE A 165 -19.56 -5.66 5.29
N LYS A 166 -20.51 -6.56 5.61
CA LYS A 166 -21.03 -6.67 6.98
C LYS A 166 -19.93 -7.01 7.99
N THR A 167 -19.08 -7.97 7.64
CA THR A 167 -17.95 -8.35 8.49
C THR A 167 -16.95 -7.21 8.59
N ALA A 168 -16.65 -6.54 7.46
CA ALA A 168 -15.78 -5.39 7.44
C ALA A 168 -16.34 -4.25 8.33
N PHE A 169 -17.63 -3.90 8.22
CA PHE A 169 -18.24 -2.87 9.05
C PHE A 169 -18.19 -3.19 10.56
N GLN A 170 -18.30 -4.48 10.91
CA GLN A 170 -18.15 -4.92 12.32
C GLN A 170 -16.71 -4.78 12.84
N GLN A 171 -15.71 -4.87 11.97
CA GLN A 171 -14.30 -4.84 12.31
C GLN A 171 -13.64 -3.49 11.98
N LEU A 172 -14.37 -2.58 11.32
CA LEU A 172 -13.85 -1.28 10.89
C LEU A 172 -13.57 -0.40 12.10
N THR A 173 -12.31 -0.08 12.31
CA THR A 173 -11.85 0.84 13.35
C THR A 173 -11.82 2.26 12.85
N ALA A 174 -11.43 2.45 11.57
CA ALA A 174 -11.47 3.74 10.91
C ALA A 174 -11.68 3.60 9.40
N ILE A 175 -12.29 4.63 8.80
CA ILE A 175 -12.33 4.85 7.36
C ILE A 175 -11.90 6.29 7.08
N ARG A 176 -10.90 6.47 6.22
CA ARG A 176 -10.31 7.80 5.97
C ARG A 176 -9.59 7.84 4.63
N ARG A 177 -9.16 9.03 4.20
CA ARG A 177 -8.24 9.17 3.07
C ARG A 177 -6.85 8.68 3.43
N TRP A 178 -6.11 8.25 2.39
CA TRP A 178 -4.65 8.12 2.45
C TRP A 178 -4.04 9.50 2.59
N GLY A 179 -3.35 9.74 3.69
CA GLY A 179 -2.87 11.08 4.07
C GLY A 179 -1.38 11.27 3.94
N ALA A 180 -0.93 12.48 4.22
CA ALA A 180 0.48 12.87 4.14
C ALA A 180 1.38 12.04 5.09
N GLU A 181 0.91 11.74 6.29
CA GLU A 181 1.66 10.92 7.25
C GLU A 181 1.76 9.46 6.81
N ASP A 182 0.73 8.93 6.13
CA ASP A 182 0.78 7.56 5.60
C ASP A 182 1.87 7.40 4.53
N ARG A 183 2.11 8.45 3.72
CA ARG A 183 3.10 8.44 2.63
C ARG A 183 4.53 8.35 3.10
N ILE A 184 4.80 8.64 4.36
CA ILE A 184 6.15 8.64 4.92
C ILE A 184 6.32 7.73 6.14
N ARG A 185 5.23 7.15 6.67
CA ARG A 185 5.22 6.43 7.96
C ARG A 185 6.26 5.32 8.05
N GLU A 186 6.35 4.47 7.02
CA GLU A 186 7.23 3.30 7.01
C GLU A 186 8.42 3.43 6.06
N THR A 187 8.61 4.61 5.48
CA THR A 187 9.66 4.82 4.49
C THR A 187 11.01 5.20 5.10
N GLY A 188 11.05 5.52 6.38
CA GLY A 188 12.24 6.04 7.05
C GLY A 188 12.65 7.44 6.58
N LEU A 189 11.75 8.15 5.88
CA LEU A 189 12.04 9.46 5.30
C LEU A 189 12.33 10.51 6.37
N ARG A 190 11.55 10.54 7.44
CA ARG A 190 11.69 11.51 8.54
C ARG A 190 13.03 11.34 9.24
N GLU A 191 13.36 10.12 9.62
CA GLU A 191 14.61 9.76 10.30
C GLU A 191 15.82 10.10 9.42
N ARG A 192 15.74 9.77 8.14
CA ARG A 192 16.80 10.07 7.19
C ARG A 192 17.01 11.57 6.99
N TRP A 193 15.95 12.33 6.97
CA TRP A 193 16.02 13.79 6.84
C TRP A 193 16.56 14.45 8.11
N GLU A 194 16.16 13.99 9.30
CA GLU A 194 16.73 14.44 10.57
C GLU A 194 18.24 14.17 10.63
N GLU A 195 18.66 12.96 10.24
CA GLU A 195 20.06 12.59 10.14
C GLU A 195 20.81 13.50 9.16
N THR A 196 20.26 13.73 7.96
CA THR A 196 20.87 14.58 6.94
C THR A 196 21.08 16.00 7.45
N LEU A 197 20.08 16.62 8.07
CA LEU A 197 20.21 17.96 8.64
C LEU A 197 21.21 18.03 9.77
N SER A 198 21.31 16.98 10.61
CA SER A 198 22.25 16.92 11.72
C SER A 198 23.71 16.79 11.27
N MET A 199 23.97 15.99 10.21
CA MET A 199 25.32 15.73 9.71
C MET A 199 25.87 16.85 8.83
N VAL A 200 25.05 17.42 7.96
CA VAL A 200 25.54 18.28 6.86
C VAL A 200 25.28 19.75 7.11
N GLY A 201 24.44 20.08 8.07
CA GLY A 201 24.09 21.47 8.39
C GLY A 201 23.54 22.21 7.15
N GLN A 202 24.03 23.45 6.92
CA GLN A 202 23.60 24.30 5.80
C GLN A 202 24.34 24.00 4.47
N SER A 203 25.19 22.99 4.41
CA SER A 203 26.03 22.72 3.22
C SER A 203 25.28 22.00 2.10
N VAL A 204 24.14 21.36 2.40
CA VAL A 204 23.29 20.69 1.39
C VAL A 204 22.12 21.58 1.04
N SER A 205 21.96 21.84 -0.24
CA SER A 205 20.85 22.65 -0.77
C SER A 205 19.63 21.81 -1.19
N THR A 206 19.86 20.52 -1.48
CA THR A 206 18.82 19.61 -2.00
C THR A 206 18.97 18.20 -1.42
N VAL A 207 17.89 17.43 -1.45
CA VAL A 207 17.85 16.00 -1.09
C VAL A 207 17.24 15.21 -2.23
N LEU A 208 17.64 13.93 -2.34
CA LEU A 208 17.06 12.98 -3.29
C LEU A 208 15.97 12.18 -2.60
N VAL A 209 14.84 12.04 -3.29
CA VAL A 209 13.72 11.21 -2.87
C VAL A 209 13.22 10.37 -4.04
N GLU A 210 12.73 9.19 -3.71
CA GLU A 210 11.91 8.39 -4.60
C GLU A 210 10.44 8.69 -4.27
N VAL A 211 9.68 9.06 -5.29
CA VAL A 211 8.25 9.37 -5.20
C VAL A 211 7.51 8.26 -5.93
N GLU A 212 6.94 7.33 -5.18
CA GLU A 212 6.14 6.24 -5.73
C GLU A 212 4.70 6.71 -5.92
N LEU A 213 4.16 6.44 -7.11
CA LEU A 213 2.80 6.79 -7.51
C LEU A 213 1.89 5.56 -7.47
N TRP A 214 0.59 5.77 -7.28
CA TRP A 214 -0.38 4.68 -7.46
C TRP A 214 -0.32 4.16 -8.89
N HIS A 215 -0.03 2.87 -9.05
CA HIS A 215 -0.02 2.24 -10.37
C HIS A 215 -1.47 2.06 -10.85
N ARG A 216 -1.95 2.98 -11.69
CA ARG A 216 -3.29 2.93 -12.31
C ARG A 216 -3.30 1.90 -13.43
N ARG A 217 -4.41 1.17 -13.62
CA ARG A 217 -4.57 0.24 -14.75
C ARG A 217 -4.60 0.96 -16.09
N ASP A 218 -5.25 2.10 -16.14
CA ASP A 218 -5.33 2.93 -17.34
C ASP A 218 -4.03 3.71 -17.59
N ALA A 219 -3.48 3.60 -18.80
CA ALA A 219 -2.21 4.24 -19.16
C ALA A 219 -2.30 5.77 -19.23
N ALA A 220 -3.45 6.32 -19.65
CA ALA A 220 -3.65 7.76 -19.74
C ALA A 220 -3.74 8.37 -18.31
N GLN A 221 -4.39 7.66 -17.38
CA GLN A 221 -4.43 8.07 -15.98
C GLN A 221 -3.05 8.02 -15.33
N ARG A 222 -2.20 7.01 -15.64
CA ARG A 222 -0.81 6.97 -15.18
C ARG A 222 -0.01 8.17 -15.67
N ALA A 223 -0.11 8.48 -16.98
CA ALA A 223 0.59 9.62 -17.56
C ALA A 223 0.11 10.96 -16.97
N ALA A 224 -1.19 11.11 -16.71
CA ALA A 224 -1.74 12.30 -16.09
C ALA A 224 -1.26 12.46 -14.63
N ALA A 225 -1.25 11.38 -13.85
CA ALA A 225 -0.72 11.37 -12.48
C ALA A 225 0.77 11.75 -12.44
N GLU A 226 1.57 11.18 -13.35
CA GLU A 226 2.99 11.52 -13.48
C GLU A 226 3.20 13.00 -13.80
N ALA A 227 2.49 13.52 -14.81
CA ALA A 227 2.58 14.93 -15.20
C ALA A 227 2.16 15.87 -14.05
N HIS A 228 1.10 15.54 -13.32
CA HIS A 228 0.64 16.31 -12.16
C HIS A 228 1.69 16.32 -11.04
N VAL A 229 2.27 15.18 -10.70
CA VAL A 229 3.31 15.10 -9.65
C VAL A 229 4.58 15.83 -10.07
N GLU A 230 4.98 15.74 -11.35
CA GLU A 230 6.09 16.53 -11.88
C GLU A 230 5.85 18.05 -11.77
N GLU A 231 4.63 18.50 -12.06
CA GLU A 231 4.23 19.91 -11.85
C GLU A 231 4.34 20.32 -10.38
N VAL A 232 3.87 19.47 -9.46
CA VAL A 232 3.96 19.73 -8.01
C VAL A 232 5.42 19.85 -7.58
N ILE A 233 6.30 18.94 -8.03
CA ILE A 233 7.73 18.98 -7.72
C ILE A 233 8.36 20.25 -8.26
N THR A 234 8.11 20.59 -9.53
CA THR A 234 8.69 21.75 -10.20
C THR A 234 8.20 23.06 -9.58
N SER A 235 6.91 23.18 -9.27
CA SER A 235 6.34 24.36 -8.61
C SER A 235 6.90 24.58 -7.21
N SER A 236 7.44 23.54 -6.59
CA SER A 236 8.12 23.58 -5.29
C SER A 236 9.63 23.79 -5.41
N ALA A 237 10.12 24.25 -6.56
CA ALA A 237 11.54 24.43 -6.89
C ALA A 237 12.36 23.10 -6.83
N GLY A 238 11.70 21.96 -6.95
CA GLY A 238 12.31 20.65 -7.12
C GLY A 238 12.52 20.31 -8.60
N ARG A 239 13.08 19.13 -8.85
CA ARG A 239 13.37 18.64 -10.19
C ARG A 239 13.22 17.13 -10.27
N VAL A 240 12.54 16.61 -11.29
CA VAL A 240 12.51 15.18 -11.60
C VAL A 240 13.81 14.82 -12.33
N LEU A 241 14.50 13.79 -11.87
CA LEU A 241 15.78 13.32 -12.41
C LEU A 241 15.61 12.09 -13.28
N ASP A 242 14.71 11.18 -12.88
CA ASP A 242 14.48 9.91 -13.58
C ASP A 242 13.04 9.42 -13.35
N ARG A 243 12.61 8.47 -14.18
CA ARG A 243 11.29 7.84 -14.14
C ARG A 243 11.41 6.35 -14.32
N SER A 244 10.64 5.59 -13.56
CA SER A 244 10.60 4.13 -13.69
C SER A 244 9.18 3.62 -13.61
N GLN A 245 8.85 2.71 -14.53
CA GLN A 245 7.57 2.01 -14.54
C GLN A 245 7.80 0.54 -14.86
N ILE A 246 7.35 -0.37 -13.97
CA ILE A 246 7.48 -1.81 -14.10
C ILE A 246 6.10 -2.43 -13.90
N GLY A 247 5.40 -2.67 -15.02
CA GLY A 247 3.99 -3.11 -15.00
C GLY A 247 3.78 -4.48 -14.33
N GLU A 248 4.77 -5.38 -14.41
CA GLU A 248 4.69 -6.73 -13.84
C GLU A 248 4.57 -6.76 -12.32
N ILE A 249 5.07 -5.73 -11.65
CA ILE A 249 5.01 -5.56 -10.20
C ILE A 249 4.19 -4.35 -9.78
N GLU A 250 3.46 -3.75 -10.70
CA GLU A 250 2.62 -2.57 -10.49
C GLU A 250 3.40 -1.38 -9.87
N TYR A 251 4.68 -1.24 -10.23
CA TYR A 251 5.57 -0.18 -9.74
C TYR A 251 5.59 1.01 -10.70
N HIS A 252 5.44 2.22 -10.15
CA HIS A 252 5.51 3.48 -10.87
C HIS A 252 6.13 4.55 -9.97
N ALA A 253 7.31 5.05 -10.31
CA ALA A 253 8.02 6.00 -9.46
C ALA A 253 8.80 7.07 -10.23
N LEU A 254 9.03 8.19 -9.57
CA LEU A 254 9.88 9.28 -9.98
C LEU A 254 11.06 9.42 -9.01
N LEU A 255 12.26 9.57 -9.51
CA LEU A 255 13.39 10.05 -8.73
C LEU A 255 13.40 11.57 -8.80
N ALA A 256 13.32 12.23 -7.66
CA ALA A 256 13.25 13.67 -7.57
C ALA A 256 14.32 14.26 -6.65
N GLU A 257 14.74 15.46 -6.99
CA GLU A 257 15.55 16.34 -6.15
C GLU A 257 14.65 17.42 -5.56
N LEU A 258 14.61 17.51 -4.23
CA LEU A 258 13.81 18.50 -3.50
C LEU A 258 14.71 19.51 -2.77
N PRO A 259 14.32 20.79 -2.71
CA PRO A 259 15.03 21.78 -1.91
C PRO A 259 15.01 21.41 -0.42
N ILE A 260 16.13 21.69 0.28
CA ILE A 260 16.26 21.39 1.70
C ILE A 260 15.19 22.10 2.58
N GLN A 261 14.63 23.20 2.09
CA GLN A 261 13.55 23.94 2.76
C GLN A 261 12.26 23.08 2.87
N GLN A 262 12.00 22.19 1.90
CA GLN A 262 10.89 21.24 1.96
C GLN A 262 11.08 20.26 3.12
N VAL A 263 12.32 19.77 3.30
CA VAL A 263 12.70 18.91 4.42
C VAL A 263 12.46 19.61 5.75
N GLN A 264 12.97 20.83 5.89
CA GLN A 264 12.79 21.62 7.11
C GLN A 264 11.31 21.87 7.41
N SER A 265 10.50 22.14 6.37
CA SER A 265 9.05 22.34 6.52
C SER A 265 8.36 21.08 7.07
N VAL A 266 8.70 19.89 6.56
CA VAL A 266 8.13 18.63 7.05
C VAL A 266 8.54 18.36 8.50
N LEU A 267 9.81 18.54 8.84
CA LEU A 267 10.30 18.25 10.18
C LEU A 267 9.76 19.22 11.24
N THR A 268 9.48 20.48 10.84
CA THR A 268 8.98 21.51 11.75
C THR A 268 7.46 21.52 11.86
N ASN A 269 6.75 21.33 10.73
CA ASN A 269 5.31 21.57 10.62
C ASN A 269 4.51 20.29 10.30
N GLY A 270 5.18 19.12 10.21
CA GLY A 270 4.57 17.85 9.86
C GLY A 270 4.50 17.58 8.35
N ALA A 271 4.09 16.35 7.98
CA ALA A 271 4.11 15.89 6.59
C ALA A 271 3.20 16.73 5.66
N SER A 272 2.08 17.23 6.15
CA SER A 272 1.15 18.05 5.36
C SER A 272 1.68 19.45 5.02
N ALA A 273 2.86 19.83 5.52
CA ALA A 273 3.46 21.13 5.23
C ALA A 273 3.95 21.30 3.79
N ILE A 274 4.14 20.20 3.07
CA ILE A 274 4.57 20.26 1.66
C ILE A 274 3.52 19.65 0.73
N ARG A 275 3.32 20.29 -0.42
CA ARG A 275 2.31 19.91 -1.39
C ARG A 275 2.51 18.49 -1.93
N LEU A 276 3.75 18.06 -2.13
CA LEU A 276 4.06 16.73 -2.61
C LEU A 276 3.45 15.63 -1.73
N LEU A 277 3.55 15.76 -0.40
CA LEU A 277 3.01 14.78 0.54
C LEU A 277 1.47 14.87 0.71
N THR A 278 0.83 15.91 0.20
CA THR A 278 -0.63 16.02 0.20
C THR A 278 -1.27 15.68 -1.16
N THR A 279 -0.45 15.37 -2.18
CA THR A 279 -0.91 15.03 -3.53
C THR A 279 -1.43 13.60 -3.59
N ASP A 280 -2.67 13.41 -4.07
CA ASP A 280 -3.38 12.13 -4.03
C ASP A 280 -2.83 11.06 -4.97
N ASP A 281 -2.10 11.46 -6.01
CA ASP A 281 -1.41 10.53 -6.91
C ASP A 281 -0.20 9.85 -6.27
N VAL A 282 0.32 10.40 -5.16
CA VAL A 282 1.50 9.88 -4.47
C VAL A 282 1.11 8.76 -3.50
N MET A 283 1.74 7.61 -3.65
CA MET A 283 1.61 6.47 -2.76
C MET A 283 2.57 6.60 -1.58
N PHE A 284 3.88 6.64 -1.87
CA PHE A 284 4.94 6.78 -0.88
C PHE A 284 6.00 7.80 -1.32
N VAL A 285 6.68 8.36 -0.33
CA VAL A 285 7.91 9.12 -0.55
C VAL A 285 8.99 8.51 0.34
N SER A 286 10.06 8.02 -0.30
CA SER A 286 11.16 7.34 0.36
C SER A 286 12.46 8.13 0.20
N PRO A 287 13.39 8.06 1.16
CA PRO A 287 14.70 8.64 0.97
C PRO A 287 15.47 7.84 -0.08
N PHE A 288 16.01 8.51 -1.07
CA PHE A 288 16.90 7.88 -2.05
C PHE A 288 18.35 8.10 -1.65
N ALA A 289 19.06 7.00 -1.42
CA ALA A 289 20.51 7.01 -1.28
C ALA A 289 21.10 6.18 -2.43
N PRO A 290 21.91 6.76 -3.32
CA PRO A 290 22.62 5.96 -4.31
C PRO A 290 23.49 4.95 -3.57
N MET A 291 23.31 3.68 -3.85
CA MET A 291 24.22 2.65 -3.35
C MET A 291 25.58 2.92 -4.00
N SER A 292 26.50 3.54 -3.28
CA SER A 292 27.90 3.48 -3.65
C SER A 292 28.37 2.04 -3.42
N VAL A 293 28.30 1.24 -4.48
CA VAL A 293 29.15 0.03 -4.51
C VAL A 293 30.56 0.57 -4.41
N ALA A 294 31.18 0.46 -3.24
CA ALA A 294 32.63 0.66 -3.16
C ALA A 294 33.20 -0.19 -4.30
N PRO A 295 34.07 0.35 -5.17
CA PRO A 295 34.73 -0.46 -6.18
C PRO A 295 35.56 -1.52 -5.45
N GLY A 296 34.89 -2.63 -5.10
CA GLY A 296 35.59 -3.86 -4.81
C GLY A 296 36.39 -4.12 -6.06
N THR A 297 37.70 -4.31 -5.91
CA THR A 297 38.57 -4.78 -6.96
C THR A 297 37.88 -5.96 -7.64
N LEU A 298 37.11 -5.69 -8.70
CA LEU A 298 36.66 -6.72 -9.61
C LEU A 298 37.93 -7.22 -10.25
N GLU A 299 38.48 -8.32 -9.72
CA GLU A 299 39.40 -9.09 -10.51
C GLU A 299 38.74 -9.34 -11.86
N PRO A 300 39.37 -9.03 -12.97
CA PRO A 300 38.78 -9.22 -14.28
C PRO A 300 38.38 -10.69 -14.40
N VAL A 301 37.07 -10.94 -14.34
CA VAL A 301 36.52 -12.26 -14.65
C VAL A 301 36.94 -12.51 -16.09
N ALA A 302 37.93 -13.42 -16.27
CA ALA A 302 38.34 -13.86 -17.58
C ALA A 302 37.07 -14.26 -18.35
N GLN A 303 36.82 -13.55 -19.47
CA GLN A 303 35.73 -13.87 -20.38
C GLN A 303 35.94 -15.28 -20.92
N THR A 304 35.35 -16.26 -20.21
CA THR A 304 35.26 -17.61 -20.73
C THR A 304 34.29 -17.53 -21.91
N GLN A 305 34.84 -17.52 -23.12
CA GLN A 305 34.11 -17.68 -24.35
C GLN A 305 33.22 -18.93 -24.21
N LEU A 306 31.91 -18.72 -24.13
CA LEU A 306 30.94 -19.79 -24.31
C LEU A 306 31.06 -20.30 -25.74
N ALA A 307 31.82 -21.39 -25.90
CA ALA A 307 31.83 -22.15 -27.14
C ALA A 307 30.40 -22.60 -27.42
N ARG A 308 29.80 -22.07 -28.48
CA ARG A 308 28.56 -22.57 -29.06
C ARG A 308 28.75 -24.05 -29.39
N SER A 309 28.12 -24.94 -28.64
CA SER A 309 27.97 -26.33 -29.04
C SER A 309 26.85 -26.43 -30.08
N ASP A 310 27.23 -26.28 -31.33
CA ASP A 310 26.48 -26.79 -32.47
C ASP A 310 26.48 -28.32 -32.41
N ARG A 311 25.40 -28.92 -31.94
CA ARG A 311 24.97 -30.29 -32.27
C ARG A 311 23.72 -30.67 -31.49
N MET A 312 22.58 -30.17 -31.94
CA MET A 312 21.31 -30.90 -31.73
C MET A 312 21.01 -31.68 -33.02
N LYS A 313 21.47 -32.93 -33.09
CA LYS A 313 20.95 -33.90 -34.06
C LYS A 313 19.51 -34.27 -33.68
N ARG A 314 18.57 -34.04 -34.60
CA ARG A 314 17.21 -34.55 -34.51
C ARG A 314 17.25 -36.07 -34.59
N PRO A 315 16.46 -36.81 -33.80
CA PRO A 315 16.22 -38.23 -34.06
C PRO A 315 15.26 -38.36 -35.25
N GLU A 316 15.68 -39.15 -36.26
CA GLU A 316 14.84 -39.62 -37.33
C GLU A 316 13.81 -40.61 -36.77
N PHE A 317 12.55 -40.33 -37.01
CA PHE A 317 11.49 -41.31 -36.84
C PHE A 317 11.53 -42.25 -38.06
N VAL A 318 11.95 -43.49 -37.85
CA VAL A 318 11.74 -44.63 -38.80
C VAL A 318 10.33 -45.13 -38.54
N GLY A 319 9.45 -44.97 -39.54
CA GLY A 319 8.18 -45.64 -39.61
C GLY A 319 8.39 -47.02 -40.18
N ASP A 320 7.85 -48.04 -39.51
CA ASP A 320 7.63 -49.36 -40.07
C ASP A 320 6.13 -49.66 -40.16
N SER A 321 5.76 -50.07 -41.35
CA SER A 321 4.64 -50.79 -41.94
C SER A 321 3.37 -51.05 -41.15
#